data_69ac81df1bb0f4289eb8210b87272db5
#
_entry.id   69ac81df1bb0f4289eb8210b87272db5
#
_cell.length_a   1.000
_cell.length_b   1.000
_cell.length_c   1.000
_cell.angle_alpha   90.00
_cell.angle_beta   90.00
_cell.angle_gamma   90.00
#
_symmetry.space_group_name_H-M   'P 1'
#
loop_
_entity.id
_entity.type
_entity.pdbx_description
1 polymer ?
#
loop_
_entity_poly.entity_id
_entity_poly.type
_entity_poly.pdbx_seq_one_letter_code
_entity_poly.pdbx_strand_id
1 'polypeptide(L)'
;MKKQLMIALLSIAPALGVVAQDKLYKDEFPLGDITLLDGPLKHARDLNVQVLLKYDCDRMLAPYRKEAGLQPRKPSYPNWDGLDGHVGGHYLSALSINAATGNEECRKRMEYMISELQLVLDANNQRPEAWCHNYIGGVPNSAKMWTAFSKGDFGPYFGTWAPFYNIHKMYAGLRDAWLYCGNEQ
;
A
#
# COMPACT_ATOMS: atom_id res chain seq x y z
N MET A 1 -29.63 3.23 -44.97
CA MET A 1 -28.29 2.67 -45.14
C MET A 1 -27.15 3.53 -44.56
N LYS A 2 -27.22 4.87 -44.54
CA LYS A 2 -26.12 5.73 -44.02
C LYS A 2 -25.95 5.75 -42.47
N LYS A 3 -26.99 5.48 -41.67
CA LYS A 3 -26.92 5.45 -40.21
C LYS A 3 -26.28 4.19 -39.61
N GLN A 4 -26.36 3.07 -40.30
CA GLN A 4 -25.73 1.81 -39.84
C GLN A 4 -24.23 1.76 -40.09
N LEU A 5 -23.74 2.50 -41.08
CA LEU A 5 -22.30 2.59 -41.37
C LEU A 5 -21.53 3.44 -40.34
N MET A 6 -22.21 4.43 -39.72
CA MET A 6 -21.59 5.26 -38.67
C MET A 6 -21.45 4.55 -37.32
N ILE A 7 -22.32 3.59 -37.02
CA ILE A 7 -22.24 2.80 -35.78
C ILE A 7 -21.13 1.75 -35.87
N ALA A 8 -20.88 1.19 -37.07
CA ALA A 8 -19.79 0.24 -37.29
C ALA A 8 -18.39 0.87 -37.20
N LEU A 9 -18.26 2.18 -37.47
CA LEU A 9 -16.98 2.89 -37.36
C LEU A 9 -16.63 3.34 -35.94
N LEU A 10 -17.62 3.47 -35.06
CA LEU A 10 -17.38 3.75 -33.63
C LEU A 10 -17.00 2.50 -32.79
N SER A 11 -17.24 1.32 -33.30
CA SER A 11 -16.94 0.06 -32.60
C SER A 11 -15.55 -0.53 -32.93
N ILE A 12 -14.75 0.13 -33.78
CA ILE A 12 -13.41 -0.31 -34.16
C ILE A 12 -12.30 0.49 -33.42
N ALA A 13 -12.66 1.44 -32.59
CA ALA A 13 -11.71 2.27 -31.86
C ALA A 13 -11.65 1.95 -30.38
N PRO A 14 -11.30 0.74 -29.97
CA PRO A 14 -10.50 0.61 -28.77
C PRO A 14 -9.76 -0.72 -28.69
N ALA A 15 -8.78 -0.88 -29.44
CA ALA A 15 -7.78 -1.90 -29.15
C ALA A 15 -6.37 -1.32 -29.38
N LEU A 16 -6.27 0.00 -29.32
CA LEU A 16 -5.01 0.60 -28.92
C LEU A 16 -4.96 0.35 -27.40
N GLY A 17 -4.46 -0.83 -27.03
CA GLY A 17 -4.11 -1.12 -25.68
C GLY A 17 -3.39 0.10 -25.13
N VAL A 18 -3.84 0.62 -24.01
CA VAL A 18 -3.02 1.48 -23.18
C VAL A 18 -1.79 0.62 -22.91
N VAL A 19 -0.75 0.84 -23.70
CA VAL A 19 0.59 0.36 -23.37
C VAL A 19 0.87 1.09 -22.08
N ALA A 20 0.68 0.39 -20.96
CA ALA A 20 1.10 0.88 -19.68
C ALA A 20 2.55 1.29 -19.89
N GLN A 21 2.85 2.53 -19.58
CA GLN A 21 4.19 3.06 -19.77
C GLN A 21 5.12 2.19 -18.91
N ASP A 22 5.85 1.27 -19.55
CA ASP A 22 6.63 0.21 -18.92
C ASP A 22 7.68 0.74 -17.93
N LYS A 23 7.99 2.03 -17.99
CA LYS A 23 8.84 2.74 -17.04
C LYS A 23 8.36 4.17 -16.89
N LEU A 24 7.84 4.51 -15.72
CA LEU A 24 7.55 5.88 -15.33
C LEU A 24 8.83 6.75 -15.30
N TYR A 25 9.98 6.12 -15.04
CA TYR A 25 11.29 6.75 -14.88
C TYR A 25 12.31 5.97 -15.69
N LYS A 26 12.48 6.34 -16.96
CA LYS A 26 13.44 5.67 -17.86
C LYS A 26 14.90 5.94 -17.55
N ASP A 27 15.15 7.00 -16.78
CA ASP A 27 16.49 7.53 -16.53
C ASP A 27 16.99 7.28 -15.09
N GLU A 28 16.23 6.54 -14.27
CA GLU A 28 16.64 6.14 -12.92
C GLU A 28 17.47 4.85 -12.97
N PHE A 29 18.58 4.85 -12.26
CA PHE A 29 19.30 3.62 -12.00
C PHE A 29 18.49 2.73 -11.04
N PRO A 30 18.43 1.41 -11.27
CA PRO A 30 17.88 0.49 -10.28
C PRO A 30 18.60 0.69 -8.94
N LEU A 31 17.84 0.67 -7.84
CA LEU A 31 18.44 0.87 -6.50
C LEU A 31 19.53 -0.16 -6.18
N GLY A 32 19.39 -1.38 -6.69
CA GLY A 32 20.40 -2.44 -6.56
C GLY A 32 21.73 -2.17 -7.25
N ASP A 33 21.75 -1.28 -8.23
CA ASP A 33 22.97 -0.91 -8.98
C ASP A 33 23.77 0.19 -8.26
N ILE A 34 23.22 0.76 -7.18
CA ILE A 34 23.84 1.87 -6.45
C ILE A 34 24.49 1.34 -5.16
N THR A 35 25.80 1.51 -5.05
CA THR A 35 26.55 1.18 -3.84
C THR A 35 27.01 2.44 -3.13
N LEU A 36 26.59 2.62 -1.88
CA LEU A 36 27.11 3.70 -1.04
C LEU A 36 28.51 3.35 -0.54
N LEU A 37 29.47 4.19 -0.89
CA LEU A 37 30.83 4.09 -0.36
C LEU A 37 30.89 4.55 1.10
N ASP A 38 31.97 4.21 1.80
CA ASP A 38 32.16 4.64 3.18
C ASP A 38 32.12 6.17 3.30
N GLY A 39 31.40 6.64 4.30
CA GLY A 39 31.18 8.06 4.51
C GLY A 39 29.85 8.38 5.18
N PRO A 40 29.49 9.67 5.30
CA PRO A 40 28.34 10.10 6.07
C PRO A 40 27.00 9.56 5.54
N LEU A 41 26.86 9.41 4.22
CA LEU A 41 25.60 8.89 3.62
C LEU A 41 25.40 7.42 3.94
N LYS A 42 26.44 6.59 3.82
CA LYS A 42 26.37 5.18 4.21
C LYS A 42 26.09 5.04 5.71
N HIS A 43 26.76 5.83 6.54
CA HIS A 43 26.53 5.83 7.98
C HIS A 43 25.08 6.19 8.32
N ALA A 44 24.53 7.24 7.70
CA ALA A 44 23.12 7.64 7.91
C ALA A 44 22.14 6.53 7.48
N ARG A 45 22.37 5.89 6.32
CA ARG A 45 21.58 4.75 5.86
C ARG A 45 21.64 3.60 6.87
N ASP A 46 22.82 3.25 7.35
CA ASP A 46 23.00 2.12 8.27
C ASP A 46 22.34 2.38 9.62
N LEU A 47 22.40 3.61 10.13
CA LEU A 47 21.63 4.02 11.33
C LEU A 47 20.12 3.94 11.10
N ASN A 48 19.64 4.40 9.94
CA ASN A 48 18.24 4.30 9.58
C ASN A 48 17.76 2.85 9.60
N VAL A 49 18.49 1.94 8.95
CA VAL A 49 18.17 0.50 8.96
C VAL A 49 18.11 -0.05 10.38
N GLN A 50 19.06 0.29 11.25
CA GLN A 50 19.03 -0.13 12.65
C GLN A 50 17.77 0.36 13.38
N VAL A 51 17.30 1.56 13.09
CA VAL A 51 16.05 2.09 13.66
C VAL A 51 14.84 1.36 13.08
N LEU A 52 14.77 1.18 11.76
CA LEU A 52 13.68 0.45 11.11
C LEU A 52 13.52 -0.97 11.67
N LEU A 53 14.61 -1.66 11.91
CA LEU A 53 14.61 -3.03 12.44
C LEU A 53 14.19 -3.12 13.92
N LYS A 54 14.08 -2.01 14.65
CA LYS A 54 13.50 -1.98 16.02
C LYS A 54 11.98 -1.97 16.01
N TYR A 55 11.34 -1.61 14.90
CA TYR A 55 9.90 -1.64 14.79
C TYR A 55 9.41 -3.07 14.58
N ASP A 56 8.22 -3.33 15.11
CA ASP A 56 7.55 -4.63 15.07
C ASP A 56 6.47 -4.62 13.99
N CYS A 57 6.56 -5.56 13.03
CA CYS A 57 5.63 -5.66 11.92
C CYS A 57 4.20 -5.93 12.37
N ASP A 58 3.98 -6.78 13.39
CA ASP A 58 2.65 -7.09 13.88
C ASP A 58 1.96 -5.88 14.50
N ARG A 59 2.72 -5.01 15.12
CA ARG A 59 2.20 -3.75 15.66
C ARG A 59 1.85 -2.75 14.56
N MET A 60 2.63 -2.72 13.46
CA MET A 60 2.33 -1.91 12.27
C MET A 60 1.09 -2.42 11.54
N LEU A 61 0.87 -3.74 11.54
CA LEU A 61 -0.24 -4.41 10.88
C LEU A 61 -1.53 -4.44 11.72
N ALA A 62 -1.45 -4.14 13.01
CA ALA A 62 -2.59 -4.22 13.92
C ALA A 62 -3.84 -3.44 13.46
N PRO A 63 -3.73 -2.18 12.97
CA PRO A 63 -4.88 -1.43 12.46
C PRO A 63 -5.56 -2.12 11.26
N TYR A 64 -4.80 -2.66 10.33
CA TYR A 64 -5.33 -3.33 9.14
C TYR A 64 -6.10 -4.59 9.50
N ARG A 65 -5.53 -5.43 10.36
CA ARG A 65 -6.19 -6.64 10.85
C ARG A 65 -7.48 -6.30 11.60
N LYS A 66 -7.45 -5.27 12.46
CA LYS A 66 -8.62 -4.79 13.20
C LYS A 66 -9.75 -4.36 12.28
N GLU A 67 -9.47 -3.52 11.30
CA GLU A 67 -10.49 -2.98 10.38
C GLU A 67 -11.04 -4.06 9.42
N ALA A 68 -10.29 -5.12 9.14
CA ALA A 68 -10.75 -6.30 8.41
C ALA A 68 -11.50 -7.32 9.30
N GLY A 69 -11.67 -7.05 10.59
CA GLY A 69 -12.33 -7.98 11.52
C GLY A 69 -11.44 -9.14 11.96
N LEU A 70 -10.15 -9.11 11.66
CA LEU A 70 -9.18 -10.08 12.14
C LEU A 70 -8.61 -9.67 13.50
N GLN A 71 -8.31 -10.68 14.34
CA GLN A 71 -7.63 -10.41 15.61
C GLN A 71 -6.21 -9.87 15.37
N PRO A 72 -5.86 -8.67 15.87
CA PRO A 72 -4.49 -8.19 15.85
C PRO A 72 -3.55 -9.15 16.61
N ARG A 73 -2.36 -9.41 16.08
CA ARG A 73 -1.37 -10.28 16.73
C ARG A 73 -0.71 -9.59 17.92
N LYS A 74 -0.57 -8.25 17.83
CA LYS A 74 -0.04 -7.37 18.88
C LYS A 74 -0.83 -6.06 18.92
N PRO A 75 -0.81 -5.31 20.03
CA PRO A 75 -1.41 -3.98 20.07
C PRO A 75 -0.65 -3.03 19.13
N SER A 76 -1.38 -2.10 18.49
CA SER A 76 -0.80 -1.04 17.67
C SER A 76 0.17 -0.16 18.48
N TYR A 77 1.00 0.61 17.79
CA TYR A 77 1.80 1.63 18.44
C TYR A 77 0.92 2.73 19.04
N PRO A 78 1.26 3.29 20.22
CA PRO A 78 0.51 4.40 20.81
C PRO A 78 0.75 5.70 20.02
N ASN A 79 -0.07 6.70 20.30
CA ASN A 79 0.05 8.07 19.76
C ASN A 79 -0.23 8.22 18.25
N TRP A 80 -0.96 7.27 17.65
CA TRP A 80 -1.42 7.36 16.27
C TRP A 80 -2.94 7.51 16.20
N ASP A 81 -3.56 7.98 17.27
CA ASP A 81 -5.00 8.04 17.44
C ASP A 81 -5.68 8.78 16.28
N GLY A 82 -6.56 8.06 15.59
CA GLY A 82 -7.30 8.56 14.44
C GLY A 82 -6.56 8.52 13.10
N LEU A 83 -5.25 8.29 13.07
CA LEU A 83 -4.45 8.13 11.85
C LEU A 83 -3.80 6.73 11.76
N ASP A 84 -4.40 5.76 12.44
CA ASP A 84 -3.92 4.39 12.43
C ASP A 84 -3.82 3.83 11.01
N GLY A 85 -2.76 3.07 10.74
CA GLY A 85 -2.55 2.39 9.45
C GLY A 85 -1.58 3.11 8.51
N HIS A 86 -1.52 4.45 8.45
CA HIS A 86 -0.64 5.15 7.52
C HIS A 86 0.85 4.81 7.69
N VAL A 87 1.30 4.60 8.93
CA VAL A 87 2.70 4.28 9.25
C VAL A 87 3.11 2.92 8.70
N GLY A 88 2.19 1.95 8.67
CA GLY A 88 2.43 0.65 8.06
C GLY A 88 2.84 0.76 6.59
N GLY A 89 2.19 1.65 5.83
CA GLY A 89 2.56 1.94 4.45
C GLY A 89 3.94 2.59 4.31
N HIS A 90 4.23 3.60 5.13
CA HIS A 90 5.57 4.20 5.18
C HIS A 90 6.66 3.20 5.55
N TYR A 91 6.37 2.33 6.52
CA TYR A 91 7.30 1.30 6.96
C TYR A 91 7.55 0.28 5.84
N LEU A 92 6.51 -0.12 5.12
CA LEU A 92 6.62 -1.01 3.96
C LEU A 92 7.49 -0.39 2.85
N SER A 93 7.29 0.89 2.52
CA SER A 93 8.17 1.63 1.60
C SER A 93 9.64 1.59 2.03
N ALA A 94 9.89 1.90 3.31
CA ALA A 94 11.24 1.92 3.86
C ALA A 94 11.91 0.53 3.81
N LEU A 95 11.16 -0.53 4.13
CA LEU A 95 11.64 -1.91 4.01
C LEU A 95 11.96 -2.26 2.56
N SER A 96 11.08 -1.90 1.62
CA SER A 96 11.23 -2.19 0.18
C SER A 96 12.49 -1.54 -0.41
N ILE A 97 12.71 -0.26 -0.11
CA ILE A 97 13.91 0.46 -0.57
C ILE A 97 15.18 -0.19 -0.02
N ASN A 98 15.20 -0.54 1.26
CA ASN A 98 16.38 -1.19 1.85
C ASN A 98 16.56 -2.64 1.37
N ALA A 99 15.47 -3.37 1.13
CA ALA A 99 15.51 -4.70 0.52
C ALA A 99 16.10 -4.67 -0.90
N ALA A 100 15.71 -3.68 -1.70
CA ALA A 100 16.23 -3.48 -3.05
C ALA A 100 17.74 -3.17 -3.08
N THR A 101 18.27 -2.60 -2.00
CA THR A 101 19.73 -2.36 -1.85
C THR A 101 20.46 -3.51 -1.15
N GLY A 102 19.84 -4.70 -1.06
CA GLY A 102 20.47 -5.93 -0.57
C GLY A 102 20.34 -6.20 0.92
N ASN A 103 19.45 -5.50 1.65
CA ASN A 103 19.20 -5.82 3.06
C ASN A 103 18.19 -6.96 3.20
N GLU A 104 18.69 -8.15 3.51
CA GLU A 104 17.91 -9.38 3.61
C GLU A 104 16.87 -9.37 4.76
N GLU A 105 17.19 -8.74 5.88
CA GLU A 105 16.22 -8.65 6.99
C GLU A 105 15.06 -7.71 6.63
N CYS A 106 15.32 -6.60 5.93
CA CYS A 106 14.28 -5.74 5.40
C CYS A 106 13.42 -6.49 4.36
N ARG A 107 14.02 -7.33 3.51
CA ARG A 107 13.31 -8.16 2.54
C ARG A 107 12.36 -9.13 3.23
N LYS A 108 12.82 -9.89 4.20
CA LYS A 108 11.99 -10.83 4.97
C LYS A 108 10.81 -10.14 5.63
N ARG A 109 11.03 -8.96 6.20
CA ARG A 109 9.95 -8.18 6.85
C ARG A 109 8.95 -7.62 5.85
N MET A 110 9.42 -7.14 4.71
CA MET A 110 8.57 -6.69 3.60
C MET A 110 7.65 -7.83 3.13
N GLU A 111 8.22 -8.99 2.81
CA GLU A 111 7.47 -10.18 2.37
C GLU A 111 6.48 -10.67 3.43
N TYR A 112 6.88 -10.67 4.70
CA TYR A 112 5.98 -10.97 5.82
C TYR A 112 4.80 -9.99 5.87
N MET A 113 5.05 -8.69 5.79
CA MET A 113 3.99 -7.70 5.81
C MET A 113 3.02 -7.86 4.63
N ILE A 114 3.52 -8.13 3.44
CA ILE A 114 2.67 -8.34 2.25
C ILE A 114 1.80 -9.57 2.42
N SER A 115 2.36 -10.69 2.87
CA SER A 115 1.57 -11.90 3.13
C SER A 115 0.50 -11.71 4.22
N GLU A 116 0.76 -10.92 5.24
CA GLU A 116 -0.25 -10.56 6.25
C GLU A 116 -1.32 -9.60 5.68
N LEU A 117 -0.95 -8.68 4.80
CA LEU A 117 -1.90 -7.80 4.10
C LEU A 117 -2.77 -8.57 3.11
N GLN A 118 -2.26 -9.66 2.52
CA GLN A 118 -3.08 -10.57 1.72
C GLN A 118 -4.20 -11.22 2.58
N LEU A 119 -3.89 -11.63 3.81
CA LEU A 119 -4.92 -12.15 4.73
C LEU A 119 -5.98 -11.08 5.07
N VAL A 120 -5.58 -9.82 5.18
CA VAL A 120 -6.50 -8.69 5.37
C VAL A 120 -7.40 -8.52 4.15
N LEU A 121 -6.85 -8.57 2.95
CA LEU A 121 -7.58 -8.49 1.69
C LEU A 121 -8.59 -9.64 1.56
N ASP A 122 -8.14 -10.88 1.82
CA ASP A 122 -8.99 -12.07 1.74
C ASP A 122 -10.15 -12.00 2.73
N ALA A 123 -9.90 -11.55 3.96
CA ALA A 123 -10.94 -11.35 4.96
C ALA A 123 -11.95 -10.29 4.53
N ASN A 124 -11.50 -9.17 3.98
CA ASN A 124 -12.38 -8.13 3.46
C ASN A 124 -13.21 -8.60 2.26
N ASN A 125 -12.63 -9.39 1.36
CA ASN A 125 -13.31 -9.92 0.19
C ASN A 125 -14.40 -10.96 0.52
N GLN A 126 -14.37 -11.56 1.72
CA GLN A 126 -15.41 -12.47 2.21
C GLN A 126 -16.60 -11.75 2.87
N ARG A 127 -16.51 -10.45 3.10
CA ARG A 127 -17.55 -9.67 3.75
C ARG A 127 -18.64 -9.30 2.75
N PRO A 128 -19.91 -9.14 3.21
CA PRO A 128 -21.04 -8.81 2.32
C PRO A 128 -21.05 -7.35 1.86
N GLU A 129 -20.34 -6.45 2.54
CA GLU A 129 -20.35 -5.03 2.22
C GLU A 129 -19.44 -4.73 1.02
N ALA A 130 -20.01 -4.18 -0.05
CA ALA A 130 -19.29 -3.93 -1.30
C ALA A 130 -18.09 -3.00 -1.15
N TRP A 131 -18.10 -2.07 -0.18
CA TRP A 131 -17.02 -1.12 0.03
C TRP A 131 -15.69 -1.77 0.46
N CYS A 132 -15.75 -2.94 1.10
CA CYS A 132 -14.55 -3.60 1.61
C CYS A 132 -13.90 -4.55 0.60
N HIS A 133 -14.56 -4.85 -0.51
CA HIS A 133 -13.97 -5.68 -1.55
C HIS A 133 -12.77 -4.97 -2.17
N ASN A 134 -11.65 -5.67 -2.24
CA ASN A 134 -10.34 -5.16 -2.69
C ASN A 134 -9.79 -3.99 -1.84
N TYR A 135 -10.27 -3.86 -0.60
CA TYR A 135 -9.80 -2.84 0.32
C TYR A 135 -8.69 -3.36 1.22
N ILE A 136 -7.58 -2.64 1.24
CA ILE A 136 -6.49 -2.81 2.20
C ILE A 136 -6.26 -1.47 2.88
N GLY A 137 -6.71 -1.34 4.12
CA GLY A 137 -6.54 -0.10 4.88
C GLY A 137 -6.72 -0.30 6.36
N GLY A 138 -6.04 0.55 7.12
CA GLY A 138 -6.14 0.59 8.59
C GLY A 138 -6.85 1.85 9.09
N VAL A 139 -7.68 2.50 8.23
CA VAL A 139 -8.42 3.71 8.60
C VAL A 139 -9.41 3.40 9.71
N PRO A 140 -9.35 4.10 10.85
CA PRO A 140 -10.24 3.83 11.97
C PRO A 140 -11.72 3.97 11.59
N ASN A 141 -12.54 3.03 12.06
CA ASN A 141 -13.98 2.97 11.78
C ASN A 141 -14.32 2.86 10.27
N SER A 142 -13.49 2.19 9.50
CA SER A 142 -13.65 1.99 8.05
C SER A 142 -15.07 1.57 7.68
N ALA A 143 -15.68 0.62 8.39
CA ALA A 143 -17.02 0.13 8.10
C ALA A 143 -18.07 1.25 8.13
N LYS A 144 -18.08 2.07 9.17
CA LYS A 144 -19.01 3.19 9.31
C LYS A 144 -18.76 4.25 8.23
N MET A 145 -17.50 4.62 8.08
CA MET A 145 -17.11 5.71 7.20
C MET A 145 -17.35 5.37 5.73
N TRP A 146 -16.87 4.24 5.24
CA TRP A 146 -17.00 3.87 3.82
C TRP A 146 -18.44 3.49 3.44
N THR A 147 -19.22 2.89 4.37
CA THR A 147 -20.64 2.65 4.13
C THR A 147 -21.43 3.95 3.97
N ALA A 148 -21.15 4.97 4.76
CA ALA A 148 -21.77 6.28 4.62
C ALA A 148 -21.31 6.96 3.32
N PHE A 149 -20.01 6.95 3.05
CA PHE A 149 -19.41 7.52 1.85
C PHE A 149 -20.01 6.95 0.56
N SER A 150 -20.19 5.62 0.49
CA SER A 150 -20.79 4.94 -0.68
C SER A 150 -22.27 5.32 -0.92
N LYS A 151 -22.94 5.89 0.08
CA LYS A 151 -24.33 6.39 0.01
C LYS A 151 -24.41 7.90 -0.20
N GLY A 152 -23.26 8.57 -0.40
CA GLY A 152 -23.19 10.02 -0.55
C GLY A 152 -23.24 10.81 0.76
N ASP A 153 -23.15 10.14 1.91
CA ASP A 153 -23.01 10.79 3.22
C ASP A 153 -21.53 10.95 3.56
N PHE A 154 -21.03 12.18 3.45
CA PHE A 154 -19.64 12.52 3.70
C PHE A 154 -19.36 12.96 5.15
N GLY A 155 -20.39 13.07 6.00
CA GLY A 155 -20.23 13.48 7.40
C GLY A 155 -19.21 12.62 8.16
N PRO A 156 -19.34 11.27 8.16
CA PRO A 156 -18.37 10.39 8.80
C PRO A 156 -16.96 10.47 8.21
N TYR A 157 -16.81 10.74 6.90
CA TYR A 157 -15.54 10.96 6.25
C TYR A 157 -14.81 12.20 6.81
N PHE A 158 -15.50 13.33 6.90
CA PHE A 158 -14.93 14.57 7.45
C PHE A 158 -14.71 14.49 8.97
N GLY A 159 -15.39 13.57 9.67
CA GLY A 159 -15.15 13.25 11.08
C GLY A 159 -13.97 12.29 11.31
N THR A 160 -13.36 11.77 10.25
CA THR A 160 -12.21 10.86 10.32
C THR A 160 -10.95 11.57 9.84
N TRP A 161 -9.84 11.40 10.53
CA TRP A 161 -8.61 12.12 10.20
C TRP A 161 -7.96 11.53 8.95
N ALA A 162 -7.96 12.33 7.87
CA ALA A 162 -7.24 12.10 6.62
C ALA A 162 -7.33 10.66 6.01
N PRO A 163 -8.55 10.12 5.76
CA PRO A 163 -8.70 8.72 5.31
C PRO A 163 -7.97 8.42 4.00
N PHE A 164 -8.06 9.28 3.00
CA PHE A 164 -7.37 9.08 1.71
C PHE A 164 -5.85 9.18 1.83
N TYR A 165 -5.33 10.02 2.73
CA TYR A 165 -3.91 10.04 3.03
C TYR A 165 -3.43 8.69 3.58
N ASN A 166 -4.20 8.12 4.50
CA ASN A 166 -3.91 6.81 5.09
C ASN A 166 -3.81 5.71 4.02
N ILE A 167 -4.83 5.61 3.17
CA ILE A 167 -4.86 4.64 2.05
C ILE A 167 -3.71 4.90 1.07
N HIS A 168 -3.47 6.17 0.71
CA HIS A 168 -2.38 6.53 -0.19
C HIS A 168 -1.03 6.00 0.31
N LYS A 169 -0.76 6.08 1.62
CA LYS A 169 0.51 5.59 2.20
C LYS A 169 0.64 4.08 2.09
N MET A 170 -0.45 3.33 2.29
CA MET A 170 -0.43 1.89 2.10
C MET A 170 -0.17 1.51 0.65
N TYR A 171 -0.90 2.12 -0.29
CA TYR A 171 -0.67 1.84 -1.72
C TYR A 171 0.72 2.27 -2.19
N ALA A 172 1.29 3.34 -1.64
CA ALA A 172 2.68 3.70 -1.89
C ALA A 172 3.63 2.59 -1.45
N GLY A 173 3.43 2.04 -0.25
CA GLY A 173 4.25 0.92 0.26
C GLY A 173 4.15 -0.34 -0.61
N LEU A 174 2.94 -0.72 -1.02
CA LEU A 174 2.72 -1.86 -1.91
C LEU A 174 3.36 -1.63 -3.29
N ARG A 175 3.20 -0.41 -3.85
CA ARG A 175 3.84 -0.02 -5.10
C ARG A 175 5.36 -0.11 -5.02
N ASP A 176 5.95 0.33 -3.93
CA ASP A 176 7.40 0.31 -3.74
C ASP A 176 7.93 -1.13 -3.61
N ALA A 177 7.19 -2.03 -2.96
CA ALA A 177 7.50 -3.45 -2.90
C ALA A 177 7.47 -4.11 -4.29
N TRP A 178 6.46 -3.79 -5.08
CA TRP A 178 6.37 -4.26 -6.47
C TRP A 178 7.48 -3.66 -7.34
N LEU A 179 7.65 -2.34 -7.32
CA LEU A 179 8.56 -1.62 -8.22
C LEU A 179 10.03 -1.94 -7.94
N TYR A 180 10.43 -1.95 -6.67
CA TYR A 180 11.83 -2.07 -6.28
C TYR A 180 12.27 -3.50 -5.98
N CYS A 181 11.34 -4.36 -5.58
CA CYS A 181 11.65 -5.72 -5.17
C CYS A 181 11.04 -6.79 -6.07
N GLY A 182 10.22 -6.42 -7.07
CA GLY A 182 9.56 -7.37 -7.97
C GLY A 182 8.51 -8.24 -7.26
N ASN A 183 7.92 -7.76 -6.15
CA ASN A 183 6.88 -8.50 -5.46
C ASN A 183 5.56 -8.38 -6.23
N GLU A 184 5.03 -9.49 -6.72
CA GLU A 184 3.81 -9.56 -7.55
C GLU A 184 2.56 -10.04 -6.77
N GLN A 185 2.68 -10.25 -5.46
CA GLN A 185 1.58 -10.69 -4.59
C GLN A 185 0.53 -9.60 -4.35
#